data_e6672861dc4910621f86b6b3e02b73c8
#
_entry.id   e6672861dc4910621f86b6b3e02b73c8
#
_cell.length_a   1.000
_cell.length_b   1.000
_cell.length_c   1.000
_cell.angle_alpha   90.00
_cell.angle_beta   90.00
_cell.angle_gamma   90.00
#
_symmetry.space_group_name_H-M   'P 1'
#
loop_
_entity.id
_entity.type
_entity.pdbx_description
1 polymer ?
#
loop_
_entity_poly.entity_id
_entity_poly.type
_entity_poly.pdbx_seq_one_letter_code
_entity_poly.pdbx_strand_id
1 'polypeptide(L)'
;KYYTTLYVDFPFQIKGDVKAYTIEGVEAKNADGYYFAKVKKLAQQGDVVPAQTAVVLECNSTNPADNQLLPQGDEKFNPSNNRLCGTFFGEAINGLTVKDGTGAERNVTRDNIRAFNINTADSRNPIGFYKLNNTVTTIPGNKAFLVLTNAEAQAKGFVLEFEDGGTTGIETIESSKNSTEDGVYYDLQGRRVENPTRGVYIVNGKKVVIK
;
A
#
# COMPACT_ATOMS: atom_id res chain seq x y z
N LYS A 1 -1.50 0.19 13.11
CA LYS A 1 -1.67 1.14 12.02
C LYS A 1 -2.98 0.88 11.31
N TYR A 2 -3.63 1.93 10.82
CA TYR A 2 -4.88 1.87 10.07
C TYR A 2 -4.64 2.47 8.70
N TYR A 3 -5.31 1.92 7.68
CA TYR A 3 -5.11 2.34 6.29
C TYR A 3 -6.45 2.64 5.63
N THR A 4 -6.47 3.66 4.80
CA THR A 4 -7.60 4.01 3.93
C THR A 4 -7.07 4.61 2.64
N THR A 5 -7.97 4.93 1.70
CA THR A 5 -7.61 5.67 0.50
C THR A 5 -8.34 7.01 0.46
N LEU A 6 -7.72 7.99 -0.20
CA LEU A 6 -8.31 9.32 -0.39
C LEU A 6 -8.02 9.84 -1.80
N TYR A 7 -9.02 10.50 -2.36
CA TYR A 7 -8.92 11.34 -3.55
C TYR A 7 -9.82 12.54 -3.39
N VAL A 8 -9.27 13.75 -3.58
CA VAL A 8 -10.01 15.00 -3.53
C VAL A 8 -9.54 15.96 -4.63
N ASP A 9 -10.43 16.87 -5.05
CA ASP A 9 -10.16 17.83 -6.13
C ASP A 9 -9.37 19.07 -5.69
N PHE A 10 -9.05 19.18 -4.41
CA PHE A 10 -8.31 20.30 -3.83
C PHE A 10 -7.08 19.81 -3.08
N PRO A 11 -6.03 20.64 -2.94
CA PRO A 11 -4.87 20.29 -2.15
C PRO A 11 -5.20 20.29 -0.67
N PHE A 12 -4.49 19.46 0.10
CA PHE A 12 -4.67 19.42 1.54
C PHE A 12 -3.33 19.24 2.26
N GLN A 13 -3.22 19.90 3.41
CA GLN A 13 -2.06 19.71 4.31
C GLN A 13 -2.37 18.65 5.35
N ILE A 14 -1.40 17.77 5.60
CA ILE A 14 -1.46 16.78 6.68
C ILE A 14 -1.12 17.48 7.99
N LYS A 15 -2.07 17.52 8.93
CA LYS A 15 -1.90 18.14 10.27
C LYS A 15 -1.71 17.10 11.37
N GLY A 16 -2.32 15.93 11.21
CA GLY A 16 -2.23 14.83 12.16
C GLY A 16 -1.04 13.90 11.90
N ASP A 17 -0.94 12.83 12.70
CA ASP A 17 0.05 11.77 12.53
C ASP A 17 -0.40 10.79 11.43
N VAL A 18 -0.41 11.32 10.21
CA VAL A 18 -0.82 10.62 8.99
C VAL A 18 0.30 10.68 7.98
N LYS A 19 0.47 9.59 7.23
CA LYS A 19 1.34 9.55 6.05
C LYS A 19 0.52 9.25 4.81
N ALA A 20 0.85 9.93 3.71
CA ALA A 20 0.25 9.69 2.40
C ALA A 20 1.25 9.00 1.48
N TYR A 21 0.76 7.99 0.77
CA TYR A 21 1.56 7.18 -0.14
C TYR A 21 0.93 7.10 -1.52
N THR A 22 1.78 7.00 -2.54
CA THR A 22 1.42 6.66 -3.93
C THR A 22 1.79 5.22 -4.24
N ILE A 23 1.28 4.69 -5.35
CA ILE A 23 1.69 3.41 -5.93
C ILE A 23 2.46 3.69 -7.21
N GLU A 24 3.78 3.52 -7.20
CA GLU A 24 4.63 3.85 -8.37
C GLU A 24 4.80 2.69 -9.35
N GLY A 25 4.43 1.49 -8.99
CA GLY A 25 4.53 0.33 -9.85
C GLY A 25 3.87 -0.89 -9.25
N VAL A 26 3.79 -1.93 -10.05
CA VAL A 26 3.32 -3.24 -9.62
C VAL A 26 4.28 -4.31 -10.14
N GLU A 27 4.57 -5.29 -9.33
CA GLU A 27 5.42 -6.42 -9.69
C GLU A 27 4.68 -7.74 -9.46
N ALA A 28 4.89 -8.71 -10.35
CA ALA A 28 4.33 -10.05 -10.19
C ALA A 28 4.91 -10.70 -8.92
N LYS A 29 4.04 -11.19 -8.06
CA LYS A 29 4.46 -11.83 -6.83
C LYS A 29 4.63 -13.32 -7.07
N ASN A 30 4.32 -14.23 -6.97
CA ASN A 30 4.60 -15.67 -6.97
C ASN A 30 3.50 -16.46 -7.71
N ALA A 31 3.59 -17.77 -7.63
CA ALA A 31 2.65 -18.72 -8.21
C ALA A 31 1.17 -18.54 -7.79
N ASP A 32 0.88 -17.80 -6.71
CA ASP A 32 -0.47 -17.64 -6.18
C ASP A 32 -1.32 -16.60 -6.94
N GLY A 33 -0.72 -15.86 -7.88
CA GLY A 33 -1.41 -14.88 -8.72
C GLY A 33 -1.68 -13.53 -8.06
N TYR A 34 -1.02 -13.23 -6.95
CA TYR A 34 -0.98 -11.90 -6.36
C TYR A 34 0.22 -11.11 -6.88
N TYR A 35 0.09 -9.80 -6.88
CA TYR A 35 1.13 -8.83 -7.25
C TYR A 35 1.48 -7.97 -6.06
N PHE A 36 2.66 -7.36 -6.07
CA PHE A 36 3.03 -6.30 -5.14
C PHE A 36 2.73 -4.93 -5.74
N ALA A 37 2.04 -4.08 -4.97
CA ALA A 37 1.91 -2.67 -5.25
C ALA A 37 3.05 -1.93 -4.53
N LYS A 38 4.00 -1.38 -5.27
CA LYS A 38 5.14 -0.63 -4.74
C LYS A 38 4.68 0.70 -4.17
N VAL A 39 4.74 0.81 -2.85
CA VAL A 39 4.25 1.96 -2.09
C VAL A 39 5.40 2.93 -1.87
N LYS A 40 5.23 4.20 -2.30
CA LYS A 40 6.18 5.27 -2.06
C LYS A 40 5.56 6.37 -1.21
N LYS A 41 6.27 6.79 -0.19
CA LYS A 41 5.85 7.90 0.65
C LYS A 41 5.86 9.21 -0.16
N LEU A 42 4.70 9.88 -0.22
CA LEU A 42 4.50 11.16 -0.87
C LEU A 42 4.59 12.32 0.13
N ALA A 43 3.90 12.18 1.28
CA ALA A 43 3.75 13.27 2.24
C ALA A 43 3.54 12.73 3.66
N GLN A 44 3.82 13.56 4.64
CA GLN A 44 3.65 13.32 6.08
C GLN A 44 3.21 14.60 6.79
N GLN A 45 3.13 14.61 8.11
CA GLN A 45 2.73 15.78 8.90
C GLN A 45 3.52 17.04 8.48
N GLY A 46 2.80 18.09 8.17
CA GLY A 46 3.32 19.38 7.69
C GLY A 46 3.34 19.54 6.17
N ASP A 47 3.41 18.44 5.43
CA ASP A 47 3.46 18.45 3.96
C ASP A 47 2.08 18.67 3.34
N VAL A 48 2.04 19.13 2.09
CA VAL A 48 0.84 19.31 1.28
C VAL A 48 0.76 18.23 0.21
N VAL A 49 -0.41 17.59 0.11
CA VAL A 49 -0.75 16.70 -1.00
C VAL A 49 -1.45 17.54 -2.07
N PRO A 50 -0.96 17.53 -3.33
CA PRO A 50 -1.56 18.30 -4.42
C PRO A 50 -3.00 17.87 -4.74
N ALA A 51 -3.79 18.77 -5.31
CA ALA A 51 -5.12 18.47 -5.81
C ALA A 51 -5.11 17.28 -6.77
N GLN A 52 -6.19 16.51 -6.80
CA GLN A 52 -6.39 15.39 -7.72
C GLN A 52 -5.30 14.30 -7.63
N THR A 53 -4.65 14.18 -6.46
CA THR A 53 -3.65 13.16 -6.19
C THR A 53 -4.26 12.04 -5.36
N ALA A 54 -4.44 10.88 -5.98
CA ALA A 54 -4.95 9.69 -5.31
C ALA A 54 -3.88 9.09 -4.39
N VAL A 55 -4.23 8.81 -3.13
CA VAL A 55 -3.28 8.33 -2.12
C VAL A 55 -3.84 7.19 -1.27
N VAL A 56 -2.93 6.38 -0.74
CA VAL A 56 -3.17 5.54 0.45
C VAL A 56 -2.75 6.35 1.67
N LEU A 57 -3.61 6.44 2.67
CA LEU A 57 -3.31 7.06 3.96
C LEU A 57 -3.00 5.99 5.01
N GLU A 58 -1.92 6.16 5.73
CA GLU A 58 -1.57 5.42 6.94
C GLU A 58 -1.83 6.32 8.14
N CYS A 59 -2.67 5.85 9.07
CA CYS A 59 -3.02 6.54 10.31
C CYS A 59 -2.57 5.71 11.51
N ASN A 60 -2.04 6.35 12.54
CA ASN A 60 -1.64 5.66 13.77
C ASN A 60 -2.79 5.54 14.79
N SER A 61 -3.88 6.27 14.57
CA SER A 61 -5.06 6.29 15.46
C SER A 61 -6.36 6.11 14.65
N THR A 62 -7.40 5.61 15.32
CA THR A 62 -8.79 5.64 14.82
C THR A 62 -9.53 6.92 15.21
N ASN A 63 -8.95 7.73 16.10
CA ASN A 63 -9.55 8.99 16.51
C ASN A 63 -9.39 10.04 15.39
N PRO A 64 -10.47 10.63 14.86
CA PRO A 64 -10.40 11.64 13.81
C PRO A 64 -9.57 12.89 14.19
N ALA A 65 -9.50 13.26 15.47
CA ALA A 65 -8.72 14.38 15.94
C ALA A 65 -7.21 14.20 15.73
N ASP A 66 -6.72 12.96 15.69
CA ASP A 66 -5.31 12.62 15.48
C ASP A 66 -4.97 12.54 13.97
N ASN A 67 -5.99 12.46 13.10
CA ASN A 67 -5.84 12.22 11.66
C ASN A 67 -6.29 13.42 10.82
N GLN A 68 -6.01 14.62 11.27
CA GLN A 68 -6.51 15.85 10.65
C GLN A 68 -5.84 16.13 9.30
N LEU A 69 -6.67 16.41 8.30
CA LEU A 69 -6.30 16.90 6.98
C LEU A 69 -7.01 18.25 6.75
N LEU A 70 -6.27 19.27 6.37
CA LEU A 70 -6.84 20.59 6.14
C LEU A 70 -6.74 20.98 4.66
N PRO A 71 -7.86 21.32 3.99
CA PRO A 71 -7.81 21.95 2.68
C PRO A 71 -6.91 23.18 2.75
N GLN A 72 -5.88 23.25 1.92
CA GLN A 72 -4.90 24.33 1.98
C GLN A 72 -4.01 24.36 0.74
N GLY A 73 -3.68 25.59 0.32
CA GLY A 73 -2.71 25.83 -0.74
C GLY A 73 -3.35 25.87 -2.13
N ASP A 74 -2.52 26.15 -3.11
CA ASP A 74 -2.88 26.26 -4.52
C ASP A 74 -2.18 25.19 -5.38
N GLU A 75 -1.62 24.16 -4.74
CA GLU A 75 -0.87 23.09 -5.41
C GLU A 75 -1.80 22.28 -6.30
N LYS A 76 -1.66 22.52 -7.59
CA LYS A 76 -2.41 21.83 -8.64
C LYS A 76 -1.89 20.40 -8.83
N PHE A 77 -2.69 19.60 -9.50
CA PHE A 77 -2.28 18.27 -9.95
C PHE A 77 -0.90 18.33 -10.61
N ASN A 78 -0.01 17.46 -10.14
CA ASN A 78 1.33 17.29 -10.67
C ASN A 78 1.48 15.83 -11.16
N PRO A 79 1.65 15.60 -12.47
CA PRO A 79 1.84 14.26 -13.00
C PRO A 79 3.02 13.55 -12.33
N SER A 80 2.82 12.30 -11.96
CA SER A 80 3.81 11.45 -11.30
C SER A 80 3.64 10.00 -11.75
N ASN A 81 4.52 9.09 -11.34
CA ASN A 81 4.39 7.66 -11.66
C ASN A 81 3.26 6.97 -10.87
N ASN A 82 2.41 7.72 -10.18
CA ASN A 82 1.34 7.17 -9.36
C ASN A 82 0.30 6.41 -10.20
N ARG A 83 0.14 5.14 -9.92
CA ARG A 83 -0.81 4.23 -10.60
C ARG A 83 -2.24 4.34 -10.08
N LEU A 84 -2.44 5.03 -8.94
CA LEU A 84 -3.77 5.19 -8.35
C LEU A 84 -4.63 6.13 -9.20
N CYS A 85 -5.89 5.73 -9.34
CA CYS A 85 -6.99 6.55 -9.84
C CYS A 85 -7.89 6.92 -8.67
N GLY A 86 -8.76 7.93 -8.85
CA GLY A 86 -9.71 8.31 -7.81
C GLY A 86 -10.98 8.91 -8.34
N THR A 87 -12.01 8.96 -7.50
CA THR A 87 -13.27 9.67 -7.72
C THR A 87 -13.55 10.61 -6.57
N PHE A 88 -13.91 11.85 -6.88
CA PHE A 88 -14.31 12.84 -5.88
C PHE A 88 -15.76 12.65 -5.47
N PHE A 89 -16.64 12.37 -6.41
CA PHE A 89 -18.04 11.99 -6.15
C PHE A 89 -18.24 10.49 -6.25
N GLY A 90 -19.39 10.00 -5.78
CA GLY A 90 -19.81 8.62 -6.01
C GLY A 90 -20.15 8.40 -7.47
N GLU A 91 -19.58 7.35 -8.09
CA GLU A 91 -19.70 7.08 -9.52
C GLU A 91 -20.10 5.64 -9.79
N ALA A 92 -20.89 5.42 -10.86
CA ALA A 92 -21.14 4.08 -11.37
C ALA A 92 -19.86 3.50 -12.01
N ILE A 93 -19.56 2.21 -11.75
CA ILE A 93 -18.34 1.57 -12.27
C ILE A 93 -18.35 1.49 -13.80
N ASN A 94 -19.49 1.10 -14.37
CA ASN A 94 -19.58 0.90 -15.82
C ASN A 94 -19.65 2.24 -16.57
N GLY A 95 -18.76 2.42 -17.54
CA GLY A 95 -18.69 3.62 -18.37
C GLY A 95 -17.90 4.77 -17.72
N LEU A 96 -17.32 4.55 -16.55
CA LEU A 96 -16.48 5.54 -15.87
C LEU A 96 -15.11 5.64 -16.58
N THR A 97 -14.68 6.86 -16.85
CA THR A 97 -13.31 7.17 -17.27
C THR A 97 -12.66 8.06 -16.22
N VAL A 98 -11.48 7.69 -15.78
CA VAL A 98 -10.69 8.41 -14.76
C VAL A 98 -9.28 8.65 -15.26
N LYS A 99 -8.54 9.55 -14.61
CA LYS A 99 -7.11 9.72 -14.84
C LYS A 99 -6.31 9.06 -13.71
N ASP A 100 -5.23 8.40 -14.05
CA ASP A 100 -4.23 7.99 -13.07
C ASP A 100 -3.27 9.15 -12.73
N GLY A 101 -2.34 8.92 -11.81
CA GLY A 101 -1.38 9.95 -11.41
C GLY A 101 -0.40 10.36 -12.51
N THR A 102 -0.30 9.63 -13.63
CA THR A 102 0.47 10.06 -14.80
C THR A 102 -0.31 11.03 -15.71
N GLY A 103 -1.60 11.20 -15.45
CA GLY A 103 -2.54 11.95 -16.26
C GLY A 103 -3.15 11.13 -17.41
N ALA A 104 -2.83 9.84 -17.52
CA ALA A 104 -3.39 8.98 -18.55
C ALA A 104 -4.83 8.56 -18.22
N GLU A 105 -5.69 8.59 -19.23
CA GLU A 105 -7.08 8.15 -19.09
C GLU A 105 -7.19 6.63 -18.98
N ARG A 106 -8.04 6.17 -18.08
CA ARG A 106 -8.33 4.78 -17.77
C ARG A 106 -9.83 4.53 -17.84
N ASN A 107 -10.25 3.66 -18.74
CA ASN A 107 -11.63 3.20 -18.78
C ASN A 107 -11.84 2.15 -17.67
N VAL A 108 -12.76 2.40 -16.78
CA VAL A 108 -13.05 1.53 -15.64
C VAL A 108 -14.12 0.53 -16.01
N THR A 109 -13.86 -0.71 -15.71
CA THR A 109 -14.83 -1.81 -15.79
C THR A 109 -14.77 -2.61 -14.50
N ARG A 110 -15.80 -3.41 -14.26
CA ARG A 110 -15.82 -4.32 -13.11
C ARG A 110 -14.63 -5.29 -13.09
N ASP A 111 -14.16 -5.71 -14.24
CA ASP A 111 -13.10 -6.71 -14.33
C ASP A 111 -11.71 -6.11 -14.11
N ASN A 112 -11.52 -4.84 -14.47
CA ASN A 112 -10.21 -4.20 -14.33
C ASN A 112 -10.03 -3.32 -13.09
N ILE A 113 -11.08 -3.02 -12.31
CA ILE A 113 -10.97 -2.26 -11.06
C ILE A 113 -10.52 -3.14 -9.89
N ARG A 114 -9.66 -2.60 -9.04
CA ARG A 114 -9.28 -3.18 -7.75
C ARG A 114 -9.43 -2.14 -6.65
N ALA A 115 -10.29 -2.42 -5.69
CA ALA A 115 -10.55 -1.53 -4.56
C ALA A 115 -9.69 -1.90 -3.35
N PHE A 116 -9.42 -0.91 -2.53
CA PHE A 116 -8.64 -1.06 -1.31
C PHE A 116 -9.43 -1.87 -0.26
N ASN A 117 -8.82 -2.93 0.27
CA ASN A 117 -9.43 -3.82 1.25
C ASN A 117 -8.38 -4.67 1.98
N ILE A 118 -8.85 -5.49 2.92
CA ILE A 118 -8.10 -6.56 3.58
C ILE A 118 -8.49 -7.89 2.93
N ASN A 119 -7.51 -8.70 2.56
CA ASN A 119 -7.78 -10.05 2.06
C ASN A 119 -7.98 -11.02 3.24
N THR A 120 -9.21 -11.19 3.69
CA THR A 120 -9.55 -12.09 4.80
C THR A 120 -9.50 -13.59 4.43
N ALA A 121 -9.37 -13.92 3.15
CA ALA A 121 -9.16 -15.30 2.70
C ALA A 121 -7.69 -15.76 2.86
N ASP A 122 -6.75 -14.83 3.05
CA ASP A 122 -5.36 -15.10 3.39
C ASP A 122 -5.18 -14.95 4.90
N SER A 123 -4.65 -15.97 5.57
CA SER A 123 -4.44 -15.96 7.04
C SER A 123 -3.57 -14.81 7.54
N ARG A 124 -2.76 -14.22 6.65
CA ARG A 124 -1.95 -13.03 6.93
C ARG A 124 -2.74 -11.73 6.89
N ASN A 125 -3.98 -11.77 6.40
CA ASN A 125 -4.86 -10.61 6.19
C ASN A 125 -4.15 -9.42 5.51
N PRO A 126 -3.46 -9.61 4.37
CA PRO A 126 -2.71 -8.54 3.76
C PRO A 126 -3.63 -7.43 3.28
N ILE A 127 -3.20 -6.18 3.51
CA ILE A 127 -3.89 -4.99 3.03
C ILE A 127 -3.44 -4.70 1.61
N GLY A 128 -4.39 -4.34 0.74
CA GLY A 128 -4.07 -4.09 -0.66
C GLY A 128 -5.28 -3.72 -1.50
N PHE A 129 -5.15 -3.93 -2.79
CA PHE A 129 -6.20 -3.67 -3.77
C PHE A 129 -6.71 -4.99 -4.35
N TYR A 130 -8.00 -5.28 -4.17
CA TYR A 130 -8.60 -6.56 -4.52
C TYR A 130 -9.83 -6.40 -5.40
N LYS A 131 -10.21 -7.49 -6.08
CA LYS A 131 -11.42 -7.53 -6.91
C LYS A 131 -12.66 -7.21 -6.07
N LEU A 132 -13.53 -6.38 -6.59
CA LEU A 132 -14.80 -6.06 -5.95
C LEU A 132 -15.77 -7.24 -5.98
N ASN A 133 -16.62 -7.33 -4.95
CA ASN A 133 -17.74 -8.25 -4.96
C ASN A 133 -18.69 -7.90 -6.11
N ASN A 134 -19.30 -8.92 -6.71
CA ASN A 134 -20.21 -8.77 -7.86
C ASN A 134 -21.44 -7.89 -7.59
N THR A 135 -21.81 -7.68 -6.36
CA THR A 135 -22.94 -6.82 -5.94
C THR A 135 -22.59 -5.32 -5.91
N VAL A 136 -21.30 -4.96 -5.91
CA VAL A 136 -20.88 -3.56 -5.88
C VAL A 136 -20.97 -2.96 -7.29
N THR A 137 -21.82 -1.98 -7.48
CA THR A 137 -22.06 -1.30 -8.79
C THR A 137 -21.53 0.12 -8.83
N THR A 138 -21.15 0.69 -7.68
CA THR A 138 -20.70 2.09 -7.54
C THR A 138 -19.41 2.15 -6.75
N ILE A 139 -18.59 3.17 -7.03
CA ILE A 139 -17.43 3.57 -6.25
C ILE A 139 -17.88 4.73 -5.36
N PRO A 140 -17.68 4.67 -4.05
CA PRO A 140 -17.95 5.82 -3.18
C PRO A 140 -17.06 7.02 -3.53
N GLY A 141 -17.55 8.24 -3.26
CA GLY A 141 -16.74 9.44 -3.39
C GLY A 141 -15.51 9.46 -2.47
N ASN A 142 -14.54 10.26 -2.81
CA ASN A 142 -13.29 10.45 -2.08
C ASN A 142 -12.47 9.15 -1.90
N LYS A 143 -12.53 8.25 -2.88
CA LYS A 143 -11.80 6.97 -2.84
C LYS A 143 -10.78 6.87 -3.95
N ALA A 144 -9.63 6.25 -3.63
CA ALA A 144 -8.66 5.84 -4.61
C ALA A 144 -8.69 4.31 -4.81
N PHE A 145 -8.36 3.91 -6.03
CA PHE A 145 -8.39 2.51 -6.49
C PHE A 145 -7.36 2.30 -7.60
N LEU A 146 -7.08 1.05 -7.95
CA LEU A 146 -6.26 0.69 -9.10
C LEU A 146 -7.13 0.26 -10.27
N VAL A 147 -6.71 0.65 -11.47
CA VAL A 147 -7.25 0.14 -12.74
C VAL A 147 -6.17 -0.71 -13.40
N LEU A 148 -6.48 -1.97 -13.69
CA LEU A 148 -5.55 -2.92 -14.29
C LEU A 148 -5.22 -2.53 -15.72
N THR A 149 -3.98 -2.76 -16.11
CA THR A 149 -3.57 -2.86 -17.51
C THR A 149 -3.83 -4.26 -18.05
N ASN A 150 -3.78 -4.43 -19.39
CA ASN A 150 -3.94 -5.74 -20.01
C ASN A 150 -2.90 -6.76 -19.52
N ALA A 151 -1.69 -6.31 -19.22
CA ALA A 151 -0.63 -7.16 -18.66
C ALA A 151 -0.94 -7.68 -17.25
N GLU A 152 -1.80 -7.00 -16.53
CA GLU A 152 -2.17 -7.31 -15.13
C GLU A 152 -3.54 -8.02 -15.02
N ALA A 153 -4.19 -8.32 -16.15
CA ALA A 153 -5.58 -8.85 -16.19
C ALA A 153 -5.78 -10.11 -15.33
N GLN A 154 -4.74 -10.90 -15.13
CA GLN A 154 -4.75 -12.12 -14.32
C GLN A 154 -4.48 -11.88 -12.83
N ALA A 155 -4.20 -10.65 -12.40
CA ALA A 155 -3.91 -10.34 -11.00
C ALA A 155 -5.15 -10.57 -10.11
N LYS A 156 -5.04 -11.46 -9.13
CA LYS A 156 -6.09 -11.67 -8.10
C LYS A 156 -6.20 -10.46 -7.18
N GLY A 157 -5.09 -9.78 -6.94
CA GLY A 157 -4.99 -8.59 -6.11
C GLY A 157 -3.56 -8.06 -6.03
N PHE A 158 -3.42 -6.91 -5.41
CA PHE A 158 -2.14 -6.22 -5.21
C PHE A 158 -1.93 -5.98 -3.73
N VAL A 159 -0.96 -6.66 -3.14
CA VAL A 159 -0.55 -6.46 -1.74
C VAL A 159 0.35 -5.23 -1.67
N LEU A 160 0.14 -4.36 -0.68
CA LEU A 160 1.03 -3.21 -0.47
C LEU A 160 2.42 -3.67 -0.04
N GLU A 161 3.44 -3.15 -0.70
CA GLU A 161 4.84 -3.33 -0.34
C GLU A 161 5.50 -1.97 -0.16
N PHE A 162 5.94 -1.69 1.06
CA PHE A 162 6.58 -0.41 1.42
C PHE A 162 8.09 -0.48 1.18
N GLU A 163 8.72 0.68 0.86
CA GLU A 163 10.16 0.79 0.52
C GLU A 163 11.09 0.29 1.64
N ASP A 164 10.63 0.29 2.89
CA ASP A 164 11.39 -0.22 4.05
C ASP A 164 11.30 -1.76 4.19
N GLY A 165 10.77 -2.45 3.19
CA GLY A 165 10.62 -3.91 3.17
C GLY A 165 9.48 -4.43 4.06
N GLY A 166 8.68 -3.54 4.64
CA GLY A 166 7.47 -3.91 5.37
C GLY A 166 6.33 -4.21 4.41
N THR A 167 5.90 -5.45 4.29
CA THR A 167 4.59 -5.78 3.73
C THR A 167 3.52 -5.67 4.82
N THR A 168 2.30 -5.28 4.44
CA THR A 168 1.15 -5.26 5.38
C THR A 168 0.60 -6.66 5.60
N GLY A 169 1.43 -7.56 6.04
CA GLY A 169 1.11 -8.92 6.43
C GLY A 169 2.20 -9.43 7.36
N ILE A 170 1.88 -10.36 8.25
CA ILE A 170 2.89 -11.03 9.07
C ILE A 170 3.78 -11.81 8.11
N GLU A 171 5.01 -11.36 7.92
CA GLU A 171 5.99 -12.11 7.12
C GLU A 171 6.19 -13.50 7.73
N THR A 172 5.76 -14.51 7.02
CA THR A 172 6.38 -15.82 7.16
C THR A 172 7.72 -15.70 6.46
N ILE A 173 8.80 -15.58 7.22
CA ILE A 173 10.17 -15.61 6.69
C ILE A 173 10.36 -17.01 6.10
N GLU A 174 10.09 -17.16 4.80
CA GLU A 174 10.67 -18.26 4.06
C GLU A 174 12.16 -17.97 3.97
N SER A 175 12.92 -18.86 4.57
CA SER A 175 14.38 -18.85 4.54
C SER A 175 14.86 -18.86 3.10
N SER A 176 15.11 -17.69 2.52
CA SER A 176 15.93 -17.58 1.32
C SER A 176 17.36 -17.95 1.72
N LYS A 177 17.84 -19.00 1.06
CA LYS A 177 19.19 -19.53 1.13
C LYS A 177 20.23 -18.42 0.93
N ASN A 178 21.22 -18.43 1.82
CA ASN A 178 22.59 -17.98 1.60
C ASN A 178 22.83 -16.57 1.04
N SER A 179 22.96 -15.61 1.95
CA SER A 179 24.07 -14.67 1.84
C SER A 179 24.75 -14.62 3.22
N THR A 180 25.99 -15.06 3.24
CA THR A 180 26.93 -14.91 4.34
C THR A 180 27.24 -13.45 4.51
N GLU A 181 26.48 -12.73 5.33
CA GLU A 181 26.93 -11.52 5.96
C GLU A 181 27.22 -11.85 7.42
N ASP A 182 28.44 -11.58 7.84
CA ASP A 182 28.93 -11.76 9.21
C ASP A 182 28.15 -10.91 10.19
N GLY A 183 26.95 -11.36 10.57
CA GLY A 183 26.14 -10.75 11.60
C GLY A 183 26.52 -11.28 12.98
N VAL A 184 26.66 -10.40 13.96
CA VAL A 184 26.86 -10.79 15.35
C VAL A 184 25.54 -11.36 15.89
N TYR A 185 25.60 -12.60 16.38
CA TYR A 185 24.45 -13.29 16.97
C TYR A 185 24.33 -12.97 18.46
N TYR A 186 23.11 -12.70 18.90
CA TYR A 186 22.77 -12.54 20.32
C TYR A 186 21.68 -13.53 20.71
N ASP A 187 21.77 -14.11 21.92
CA ASP A 187 20.69 -14.92 22.47
C ASP A 187 19.51 -14.02 22.92
N LEU A 188 18.41 -14.63 23.36
CA LEU A 188 17.23 -13.89 23.83
C LEU A 188 17.46 -13.10 25.13
N GLN A 189 18.59 -13.31 25.80
CA GLN A 189 19.04 -12.52 26.95
C GLN A 189 20.00 -11.38 26.58
N GLY A 190 20.28 -11.21 25.25
CA GLY A 190 21.14 -10.15 24.75
C GLY A 190 22.64 -10.45 24.84
N ARG A 191 23.05 -11.70 25.12
CA ARG A 191 24.46 -12.12 25.16
C ARG A 191 24.92 -12.48 23.75
N ARG A 192 26.12 -12.04 23.39
CA ARG A 192 26.75 -12.38 22.10
C ARG A 192 27.06 -13.89 22.05
N VAL A 193 26.71 -14.51 20.93
CA VAL A 193 26.96 -15.94 20.66
C VAL A 193 27.90 -16.05 19.45
N GLU A 194 29.11 -16.56 19.65
CA GLU A 194 30.13 -16.63 18.59
C GLU A 194 29.91 -17.84 17.66
N ASN A 195 29.34 -18.94 18.16
CA ASN A 195 29.04 -20.13 17.40
C ASN A 195 27.57 -20.52 17.61
N PRO A 196 26.64 -19.90 16.86
CA PRO A 196 25.22 -20.18 17.03
C PRO A 196 24.90 -21.61 16.55
N THR A 197 24.31 -22.40 17.45
CA THR A 197 23.79 -23.74 17.15
C THR A 197 22.28 -23.66 16.92
N ARG A 198 21.60 -24.79 16.80
CA ARG A 198 20.14 -24.83 16.66
C ARG A 198 19.45 -24.01 17.78
N GLY A 199 18.69 -22.99 17.39
CA GLY A 199 18.04 -22.11 18.35
C GLY A 199 17.51 -20.80 17.75
N VAL A 200 17.08 -19.90 18.63
CA VAL A 200 16.55 -18.59 18.25
C VAL A 200 17.53 -17.50 18.70
N TYR A 201 17.91 -16.63 17.78
CA TYR A 201 18.90 -15.57 17.99
C TYR A 201 18.40 -14.23 17.46
N ILE A 202 19.03 -13.15 17.88
CA ILE A 202 18.87 -11.82 17.33
C ILE A 202 20.13 -11.48 16.51
N VAL A 203 19.95 -11.12 15.25
CA VAL A 203 21.03 -10.69 14.33
C VAL A 203 20.60 -9.40 13.66
N ASN A 204 21.42 -8.36 13.77
CA ASN A 204 21.11 -7.03 13.22
C ASN A 204 19.70 -6.51 13.62
N GLY A 205 19.31 -6.76 14.89
CA GLY A 205 17.99 -6.38 15.42
C GLY A 205 16.82 -7.25 14.95
N LYS A 206 17.06 -8.31 14.17
CA LYS A 206 16.04 -9.24 13.66
C LYS A 206 16.14 -10.60 14.34
N LYS A 207 14.99 -11.23 14.57
CA LYS A 207 14.92 -12.60 15.11
C LYS A 207 15.23 -13.62 14.01
N VAL A 208 16.22 -14.48 14.25
CA VAL A 208 16.68 -15.55 13.35
C VAL A 208 16.52 -16.90 14.04
N VAL A 209 16.03 -17.91 13.32
CA VAL A 209 15.92 -19.28 13.81
C VAL A 209 16.91 -20.16 13.05
N ILE A 210 17.87 -20.75 13.75
CA ILE A 210 18.79 -21.74 13.19
C ILE A 210 18.21 -23.13 13.47
N LYS A 211 18.00 -23.90 12.45
CA LYS A 211 17.44 -25.28 12.49
C LYS A 211 18.53 -26.34 12.57
#